data_e0c50b94d8c1a6662502a351b2ed8b85
#
_entry.id   e0c50b94d8c1a6662502a351b2ed8b85
#
_cell.length_a   1.000
_cell.length_b   1.000
_cell.length_c   1.000
_cell.angle_alpha   90.00
_cell.angle_beta   90.00
_cell.angle_gamma   90.00
#
_symmetry.space_group_name_H-M   'P 1'
#
loop_
_entity.id
_entity.type
_entity.pdbx_description
1 polymer ?
#
loop_
_entity_poly.entity_id
_entity_poly.type
_entity_poly.pdbx_seq_one_letter_code
_entity_poly.pdbx_strand_id
1 'polypeptide(L)'
;IRDSPLSAQSHKLQELPMLMCAVERCGEVTIPDGSFVPQAEDRLYLIGQPSGLTDFFKLLGRYTPRLKDVFLVGGGRIAHYLTAILEHLGMRVKIVERSMDRCRHLSEVLPRTMVICGDGTDQELLEQENISAADAFVALTDRDEDNLIISLYAMQQGLKKVVAKSNRQNYAGIARAVGLDSVISPKFITANQILQVCLLYTSDAADE
;
A
#
# COMPACT_ATOMS: atom_id res chain seq x y z
N ILE A 1 -23.76 6.53 3.43
CA ILE A 1 -23.57 6.11 4.83
C ILE A 1 -23.84 7.27 5.79
N ARG A 2 -23.93 8.50 5.32
CA ARG A 2 -24.20 9.68 6.15
C ARG A 2 -25.60 9.60 6.78
N ASP A 3 -25.70 9.94 8.06
CA ASP A 3 -26.93 10.30 8.76
C ASP A 3 -27.93 9.15 9.10
N SER A 4 -27.49 7.89 9.04
CA SER A 4 -28.29 6.77 9.52
C SER A 4 -27.49 5.75 10.31
N PRO A 5 -28.08 5.11 11.37
CA PRO A 5 -27.38 4.08 12.14
C PRO A 5 -26.90 2.94 11.26
N LEU A 6 -25.78 2.30 11.63
CA LEU A 6 -25.25 1.14 10.91
C LEU A 6 -26.27 0.01 10.75
N SER A 7 -27.12 -0.18 11.79
CA SER A 7 -28.22 -1.16 11.77
C SER A 7 -29.31 -0.87 10.72
N ALA A 8 -29.51 0.41 10.37
CA ALA A 8 -30.49 0.83 9.36
C ALA A 8 -29.94 0.82 7.92
N GLN A 9 -28.63 0.68 7.80
CA GLN A 9 -27.97 0.65 6.50
C GLN A 9 -28.01 -0.76 5.94
N SER A 10 -29.03 -0.96 5.16
CA SER A 10 -29.32 -2.07 4.26
C SER A 10 -28.71 -3.45 4.55
N HIS A 11 -29.53 -4.47 4.43
CA HIS A 11 -29.16 -5.89 4.33
C HIS A 11 -27.86 -6.15 3.53
N LYS A 12 -27.55 -5.32 2.54
CA LYS A 12 -26.35 -5.46 1.70
C LYS A 12 -25.01 -5.26 2.43
N LEU A 13 -24.96 -4.43 3.48
CA LEU A 13 -23.73 -4.25 4.25
C LEU A 13 -23.51 -5.39 5.26
N GLN A 14 -24.59 -5.99 5.75
CA GLN A 14 -24.53 -7.11 6.70
C GLN A 14 -24.11 -8.42 6.03
N GLU A 15 -24.32 -8.56 4.73
CA GLU A 15 -23.94 -9.75 3.94
C GLU A 15 -22.48 -9.73 3.48
N LEU A 16 -21.78 -8.61 3.63
CA LEU A 16 -20.38 -8.51 3.23
C LEU A 16 -19.47 -9.21 4.24
N PRO A 17 -18.51 -10.04 3.79
CA PRO A 17 -17.55 -10.71 4.68
C PRO A 17 -16.49 -9.72 5.19
N MET A 18 -16.94 -8.73 5.94
CA MET A 18 -16.12 -7.66 6.53
C MET A 18 -16.68 -7.20 7.86
N LEU A 19 -15.82 -6.68 8.71
CA LEU A 19 -16.14 -6.11 10.02
C LEU A 19 -15.59 -4.69 10.12
N MET A 20 -16.42 -3.76 10.61
CA MET A 20 -15.96 -2.45 11.07
C MET A 20 -15.51 -2.59 12.53
N CYS A 21 -14.20 -2.64 12.76
CA CYS A 21 -13.65 -2.94 14.08
C CYS A 21 -13.43 -1.69 14.93
N ALA A 22 -13.21 -0.52 14.32
CA ALA A 22 -13.08 0.74 15.05
C ALA A 22 -13.42 1.93 14.16
N VAL A 23 -13.75 3.04 14.80
CA VAL A 23 -13.93 4.35 14.18
C VAL A 23 -13.15 5.38 14.99
N GLU A 24 -12.34 6.17 14.31
CA GLU A 24 -11.63 7.31 14.89
C GLU A 24 -12.33 8.61 14.49
N ARG A 25 -12.72 9.39 15.48
CA ARG A 25 -13.35 10.71 15.33
C ARG A 25 -12.63 11.72 16.21
N CYS A 26 -12.06 12.75 15.62
CA CYS A 26 -11.32 13.79 16.36
C CYS A 26 -10.22 13.25 17.29
N GLY A 27 -9.56 12.14 16.89
CA GLY A 27 -8.49 11.50 17.68
C GLY A 27 -8.99 10.51 18.77
N GLU A 28 -10.31 10.38 18.97
CA GLU A 28 -10.90 9.36 19.83
C GLU A 28 -11.26 8.11 19.02
N VAL A 29 -10.89 6.95 19.53
CA VAL A 29 -11.17 5.65 18.90
C VAL A 29 -12.31 4.96 19.65
N THR A 30 -13.37 4.62 18.91
CA THR A 30 -14.56 3.95 19.45
C THR A 30 -14.80 2.65 18.68
N ILE A 31 -15.25 1.60 19.36
CA ILE A 31 -15.75 0.37 18.73
C ILE A 31 -17.23 0.62 18.40
N PRO A 32 -17.60 0.65 17.10
CA PRO A 32 -18.99 0.95 16.72
C PRO A 32 -19.91 -0.22 16.99
N ASP A 33 -21.08 0.07 17.51
CA ASP A 33 -22.20 -0.86 17.60
C ASP A 33 -23.25 -0.61 16.50
N GLY A 34 -24.37 -1.35 16.52
CA GLY A 34 -25.43 -1.21 15.54
C GLY A 34 -26.14 0.17 15.56
N SER A 35 -26.01 0.93 16.64
CA SER A 35 -26.60 2.27 16.80
C SER A 35 -25.68 3.39 16.33
N PHE A 36 -24.42 3.08 16.05
CA PHE A 36 -23.41 4.06 15.65
C PHE A 36 -23.78 4.74 14.31
N VAL A 37 -23.67 6.06 14.27
CA VAL A 37 -23.92 6.88 13.07
C VAL A 37 -22.60 7.45 12.55
N PRO A 38 -22.11 6.97 11.39
CA PRO A 38 -20.93 7.53 10.76
C PRO A 38 -21.12 8.98 10.35
N GLN A 39 -20.10 9.81 10.56
CA GLN A 39 -20.08 11.23 10.17
C GLN A 39 -19.00 11.49 9.13
N ALA A 40 -19.02 12.70 8.56
CA ALA A 40 -17.92 13.15 7.72
C ALA A 40 -16.64 13.23 8.56
N GLU A 41 -15.49 12.98 7.94
CA GLU A 41 -14.17 12.97 8.56
C GLU A 41 -13.90 11.80 9.54
N ASP A 42 -14.88 10.91 9.80
CA ASP A 42 -14.60 9.68 10.52
C ASP A 42 -13.61 8.80 9.73
N ARG A 43 -12.61 8.29 10.44
CA ARG A 43 -11.69 7.29 9.91
C ARG A 43 -12.17 5.90 10.32
N LEU A 44 -12.59 5.10 9.33
CA LEU A 44 -13.12 3.77 9.57
C LEU A 44 -12.02 2.71 9.44
N TYR A 45 -11.93 1.83 10.43
CA TYR A 45 -11.03 0.67 10.42
C TYR A 45 -11.83 -0.59 10.08
N LEU A 46 -11.56 -1.15 8.92
CA LEU A 46 -12.29 -2.29 8.36
C LEU A 46 -11.36 -3.50 8.27
N ILE A 47 -11.86 -4.66 8.66
CA ILE A 47 -11.20 -5.95 8.48
C ILE A 47 -12.12 -6.86 7.68
N GLY A 48 -11.59 -7.57 6.71
CA GLY A 48 -12.37 -8.49 5.90
C GLY A 48 -11.57 -9.12 4.77
N GLN A 49 -12.22 -10.03 4.07
CA GLN A 49 -11.64 -10.60 2.86
C GLN A 49 -11.52 -9.50 1.78
N PRO A 50 -10.50 -9.57 0.90
CA PRO A 50 -10.32 -8.57 -0.17
C PRO A 50 -11.54 -8.39 -1.08
N SER A 51 -12.29 -9.47 -1.34
CA SER A 51 -13.55 -9.43 -2.10
C SER A 51 -14.62 -8.59 -1.39
N GLY A 52 -14.82 -8.82 -0.08
CA GLY A 52 -15.80 -8.09 0.71
C GLY A 52 -15.48 -6.60 0.81
N LEU A 53 -14.21 -6.25 1.00
CA LEU A 53 -13.77 -4.85 0.99
C LEU A 53 -13.99 -4.21 -0.40
N THR A 54 -13.70 -4.92 -1.48
CA THR A 54 -13.95 -4.43 -2.84
C THR A 54 -15.44 -4.15 -3.07
N ASP A 55 -16.30 -5.05 -2.65
CA ASP A 55 -17.75 -4.88 -2.83
C ASP A 55 -18.31 -3.77 -1.94
N PHE A 56 -17.75 -3.59 -0.74
CA PHE A 56 -18.05 -2.43 0.10
C PHE A 56 -17.72 -1.11 -0.60
N PHE A 57 -16.52 -0.98 -1.18
CA PHE A 57 -16.15 0.24 -1.91
C PHE A 57 -17.00 0.47 -3.17
N LYS A 58 -17.42 -0.59 -3.86
CA LYS A 58 -18.38 -0.49 -4.97
C LYS A 58 -19.74 0.05 -4.51
N LEU A 59 -20.26 -0.45 -3.38
CA LEU A 59 -21.52 0.02 -2.79
C LEU A 59 -21.47 1.51 -2.42
N LEU A 60 -20.30 1.99 -1.98
CA LEU A 60 -20.07 3.40 -1.68
C LEU A 60 -19.90 4.27 -2.93
N GLY A 61 -19.97 3.70 -4.14
CA GLY A 61 -19.69 4.44 -5.39
C GLY A 61 -18.21 4.86 -5.51
N ARG A 62 -17.33 4.34 -4.64
CA ARG A 62 -15.89 4.60 -4.65
C ARG A 62 -15.16 3.46 -5.37
N TYR A 63 -15.55 3.19 -6.61
CA TYR A 63 -14.79 2.27 -7.45
C TYR A 63 -13.45 2.91 -7.80
N THR A 64 -12.38 2.40 -7.24
CA THR A 64 -11.03 2.77 -7.67
C THR A 64 -10.74 1.99 -8.96
N PRO A 65 -10.51 2.63 -10.10
CA PRO A 65 -10.14 1.91 -11.31
C PRO A 65 -8.91 1.04 -11.03
N ARG A 66 -8.88 -0.12 -11.67
CA ARG A 66 -7.75 -1.05 -11.53
C ARG A 66 -6.47 -0.33 -11.99
N LEU A 67 -5.45 -0.33 -11.14
CA LEU A 67 -4.14 0.21 -11.48
C LEU A 67 -3.59 -0.55 -12.70
N LYS A 68 -3.02 0.17 -13.65
CA LYS A 68 -2.44 -0.40 -14.87
C LYS A 68 -0.95 -0.14 -14.96
N ASP A 69 -0.50 1.04 -14.56
CA ASP A 69 0.86 1.51 -14.69
C ASP A 69 1.48 1.73 -13.31
N VAL A 70 2.56 1.01 -13.04
CA VAL A 70 3.28 1.07 -11.77
C VAL A 70 4.72 1.51 -12.02
N PHE A 71 5.13 2.56 -11.33
CA PHE A 71 6.48 3.10 -11.38
C PHE A 71 7.24 2.69 -10.11
N LEU A 72 8.34 1.95 -10.26
CA LEU A 72 9.18 1.50 -9.16
C LEU A 72 10.52 2.23 -9.19
N VAL A 73 11.03 2.60 -8.03
CA VAL A 73 12.40 3.09 -7.86
C VAL A 73 13.17 2.17 -6.92
N GLY A 74 14.27 1.60 -7.44
CA GLY A 74 15.08 0.60 -6.78
C GLY A 74 14.76 -0.82 -7.26
N GLY A 75 15.72 -1.46 -7.96
CA GLY A 75 15.63 -2.78 -8.57
C GLY A 75 16.15 -3.92 -7.68
N GLY A 76 15.97 -3.84 -6.36
CA GLY A 76 16.39 -4.87 -5.42
C GLY A 76 15.48 -6.10 -5.43
N ARG A 77 15.74 -7.05 -4.50
CA ARG A 77 14.98 -8.31 -4.40
C ARG A 77 13.46 -8.09 -4.24
N ILE A 78 13.06 -7.10 -3.45
CA ILE A 78 11.62 -6.79 -3.26
C ILE A 78 11.01 -6.34 -4.58
N ALA A 79 11.69 -5.47 -5.34
CA ALA A 79 11.22 -5.02 -6.64
C ALA A 79 11.07 -6.18 -7.62
N HIS A 80 12.03 -7.10 -7.66
CA HIS A 80 11.97 -8.30 -8.51
C HIS A 80 10.69 -9.12 -8.26
N TYR A 81 10.44 -9.52 -7.00
CA TYR A 81 9.26 -10.32 -6.65
C TYR A 81 7.95 -9.55 -6.85
N LEU A 82 7.93 -8.27 -6.45
CA LEU A 82 6.74 -7.43 -6.63
C LEU A 82 6.39 -7.29 -8.11
N THR A 83 7.39 -7.03 -8.95
CA THR A 83 7.19 -6.88 -10.39
C THR A 83 6.64 -8.15 -11.03
N ALA A 84 7.18 -9.32 -10.69
CA ALA A 84 6.66 -10.60 -11.19
C ALA A 84 5.17 -10.80 -10.85
N ILE A 85 4.76 -10.42 -9.63
CA ILE A 85 3.34 -10.46 -9.22
C ILE A 85 2.50 -9.46 -10.02
N LEU A 86 2.98 -8.22 -10.17
CA LEU A 86 2.27 -7.16 -10.89
C LEU A 86 2.08 -7.51 -12.38
N GLU A 87 3.12 -8.07 -13.02
CA GLU A 87 3.03 -8.57 -14.38
C GLU A 87 2.01 -9.70 -14.54
N HIS A 88 1.96 -10.62 -13.57
CA HIS A 88 0.96 -11.69 -13.56
C HIS A 88 -0.46 -11.14 -13.43
N LEU A 89 -0.64 -10.04 -12.69
CA LEU A 89 -1.91 -9.32 -12.58
C LEU A 89 -2.24 -8.45 -13.82
N GLY A 90 -1.37 -8.43 -14.83
CA GLY A 90 -1.56 -7.69 -16.08
C GLY A 90 -1.25 -6.19 -15.98
N MET A 91 -0.45 -5.78 -15.00
CA MET A 91 0.01 -4.41 -14.85
C MET A 91 1.29 -4.19 -15.67
N ARG A 92 1.49 -2.98 -16.16
CA ARG A 92 2.74 -2.53 -16.80
C ARG A 92 3.64 -1.95 -15.71
N VAL A 93 4.87 -2.40 -15.68
CA VAL A 93 5.82 -1.97 -14.66
C VAL A 93 7.01 -1.28 -15.31
N LYS A 94 7.41 -0.15 -14.73
CA LYS A 94 8.62 0.57 -15.06
C LYS A 94 9.51 0.62 -13.82
N ILE A 95 10.78 0.23 -13.93
CA ILE A 95 11.75 0.21 -12.84
C ILE A 95 12.91 1.14 -13.15
N VAL A 96 13.22 2.06 -12.25
CA VAL A 96 14.46 2.84 -12.26
C VAL A 96 15.44 2.21 -11.29
N GLU A 97 16.60 1.79 -11.76
CA GLU A 97 17.67 1.19 -10.95
C GLU A 97 19.01 1.80 -11.33
N ARG A 98 19.82 2.12 -10.32
CA ARG A 98 21.09 2.80 -10.51
C ARG A 98 22.21 1.87 -11.01
N SER A 99 22.20 0.60 -10.59
CA SER A 99 23.24 -0.36 -10.94
C SER A 99 23.01 -0.95 -12.32
N MET A 100 23.93 -0.72 -13.25
CA MET A 100 23.88 -1.27 -14.61
C MET A 100 23.79 -2.80 -14.61
N ASP A 101 24.52 -3.48 -13.71
CA ASP A 101 24.49 -4.95 -13.65
C ASP A 101 23.12 -5.46 -13.20
N ARG A 102 22.47 -4.77 -12.23
CA ARG A 102 21.10 -5.09 -11.84
C ARG A 102 20.10 -4.79 -12.94
N CYS A 103 20.28 -3.69 -13.68
CA CYS A 103 19.42 -3.37 -14.83
C CYS A 103 19.46 -4.48 -15.87
N ARG A 104 20.65 -4.96 -16.23
CA ARG A 104 20.80 -6.08 -17.16
C ARG A 104 20.11 -7.34 -16.65
N HIS A 105 20.38 -7.72 -15.42
CA HIS A 105 19.74 -8.89 -14.80
C HIS A 105 18.20 -8.78 -14.78
N LEU A 106 17.67 -7.63 -14.38
CA LEU A 106 16.22 -7.41 -14.35
C LEU A 106 15.59 -7.49 -15.74
N SER A 107 16.27 -6.93 -16.76
CA SER A 107 15.80 -7.00 -18.16
C SER A 107 15.77 -8.43 -18.70
N GLU A 108 16.65 -9.30 -18.23
CA GLU A 108 16.68 -10.72 -18.62
C GLU A 108 15.55 -11.52 -17.97
N VAL A 109 15.29 -11.27 -16.67
CA VAL A 109 14.33 -12.07 -15.89
C VAL A 109 12.90 -11.51 -15.87
N LEU A 110 12.71 -10.25 -16.24
CA LEU A 110 11.42 -9.55 -16.30
C LEU A 110 11.18 -8.96 -17.70
N PRO A 111 10.89 -9.80 -18.71
CA PRO A 111 10.92 -9.36 -20.12
C PRO A 111 9.78 -8.40 -20.50
N ARG A 112 8.75 -8.27 -19.67
CA ARG A 112 7.64 -7.33 -19.92
C ARG A 112 7.78 -6.01 -19.16
N THR A 113 8.82 -5.89 -18.33
CA THR A 113 9.08 -4.69 -17.51
C THR A 113 10.06 -3.77 -18.24
N MET A 114 9.76 -2.49 -18.26
CA MET A 114 10.69 -1.48 -18.73
C MET A 114 11.70 -1.17 -17.61
N VAL A 115 12.97 -1.46 -17.84
CA VAL A 115 14.06 -1.20 -16.90
C VAL A 115 14.88 -0.01 -17.39
N ILE A 116 15.00 1.02 -16.56
CA ILE A 116 15.71 2.26 -16.82
C ILE A 116 16.93 2.29 -15.90
N CYS A 117 18.11 2.44 -16.50
CA CYS A 117 19.33 2.60 -15.74
C CYS A 117 19.57 4.07 -15.41
N GLY A 118 19.43 4.43 -14.13
CA GLY A 118 19.60 5.81 -13.69
C GLY A 118 19.40 5.99 -12.20
N ASP A 119 19.67 7.19 -11.73
CA ASP A 119 19.44 7.55 -10.32
C ASP A 119 17.97 7.93 -10.11
N GLY A 120 17.26 7.14 -9.31
CA GLY A 120 15.85 7.38 -9.01
C GLY A 120 15.60 8.58 -8.09
N THR A 121 16.63 9.28 -7.61
CA THR A 121 16.50 10.56 -6.91
C THR A 121 16.59 11.76 -7.86
N ASP A 122 16.94 11.52 -9.12
CA ASP A 122 16.99 12.53 -10.15
C ASP A 122 15.58 12.84 -10.68
N GLN A 123 15.08 14.02 -10.36
CA GLN A 123 13.73 14.46 -10.74
C GLN A 123 13.60 14.62 -12.26
N GLU A 124 14.64 15.08 -12.95
CA GLU A 124 14.61 15.25 -14.41
C GLU A 124 14.45 13.89 -15.11
N LEU A 125 15.14 12.86 -14.61
CA LEU A 125 14.97 11.48 -15.10
C LEU A 125 13.55 10.98 -14.89
N LEU A 126 12.99 11.19 -13.69
CA LEU A 126 11.62 10.76 -13.37
C LEU A 126 10.57 11.45 -14.25
N GLU A 127 10.77 12.73 -14.56
CA GLU A 127 9.91 13.51 -15.47
C GLU A 127 10.04 13.02 -16.91
N GLN A 128 11.26 12.82 -17.42
CA GLN A 128 11.51 12.30 -18.76
C GLN A 128 10.85 10.91 -18.94
N GLU A 129 10.84 10.12 -17.89
CA GLU A 129 10.19 8.82 -17.85
C GLU A 129 8.69 8.87 -17.54
N ASN A 130 8.14 10.08 -17.49
CA ASN A 130 6.72 10.36 -17.39
C ASN A 130 6.07 9.76 -16.12
N ILE A 131 6.69 10.04 -14.95
CA ILE A 131 6.21 9.59 -13.64
C ILE A 131 4.75 9.95 -13.41
N SER A 132 4.31 11.14 -13.84
CA SER A 132 2.94 11.64 -13.65
C SER A 132 1.86 10.82 -14.37
N ALA A 133 2.23 10.02 -15.37
CA ALA A 133 1.31 9.14 -16.07
C ALA A 133 1.09 7.79 -15.36
N ALA A 134 1.85 7.49 -14.30
CA ALA A 134 1.70 6.26 -13.56
C ALA A 134 0.47 6.32 -12.63
N ASP A 135 -0.18 5.17 -12.43
CA ASP A 135 -1.29 5.03 -11.47
C ASP A 135 -0.78 4.84 -10.04
N ALA A 136 0.41 4.26 -9.89
CA ALA A 136 1.05 4.02 -8.60
C ALA A 136 2.56 4.20 -8.67
N PHE A 137 3.14 4.59 -7.54
CA PHE A 137 4.57 4.75 -7.34
C PHE A 137 5.04 3.98 -6.11
N VAL A 138 6.18 3.27 -6.23
CA VAL A 138 6.75 2.51 -5.11
C VAL A 138 8.25 2.76 -5.01
N ALA A 139 8.69 3.30 -3.88
CA ALA A 139 10.10 3.54 -3.57
C ALA A 139 10.68 2.38 -2.76
N LEU A 140 11.66 1.67 -3.33
CA LEU A 140 12.26 0.44 -2.78
C LEU A 140 13.80 0.49 -2.72
N THR A 141 14.40 1.67 -2.72
CA THR A 141 15.86 1.80 -2.61
C THR A 141 16.37 1.32 -1.25
N ASP A 142 17.67 1.23 -1.08
CA ASP A 142 18.29 0.85 0.20
C ASP A 142 18.31 2.00 1.22
N ARG A 143 18.03 3.23 0.80
CA ARG A 143 18.06 4.44 1.63
C ARG A 143 16.66 4.90 1.96
N ASP A 144 16.32 4.85 3.25
CA ASP A 144 14.98 5.21 3.73
C ASP A 144 14.66 6.68 3.47
N GLU A 145 15.66 7.57 3.59
CA GLU A 145 15.54 9.01 3.34
C GLU A 145 15.19 9.28 1.87
N ASP A 146 15.92 8.65 0.95
CA ASP A 146 15.66 8.79 -0.49
C ASP A 146 14.24 8.29 -0.81
N ASN A 147 13.83 7.14 -0.25
CA ASN A 147 12.50 6.60 -0.46
C ASN A 147 11.39 7.58 -0.03
N LEU A 148 11.57 8.27 1.10
CA LEU A 148 10.62 9.28 1.55
C LEU A 148 10.59 10.50 0.63
N ILE A 149 11.76 11.05 0.27
CA ILE A 149 11.87 12.26 -0.56
C ILE A 149 11.25 12.01 -1.94
N ILE A 150 11.63 10.93 -2.63
CA ILE A 150 11.09 10.63 -3.95
C ILE A 150 9.59 10.27 -3.91
N SER A 151 9.11 9.71 -2.79
CA SER A 151 7.67 9.47 -2.60
C SER A 151 6.89 10.76 -2.44
N LEU A 152 7.42 11.74 -1.70
CA LEU A 152 6.82 13.07 -1.59
C LEU A 152 6.80 13.79 -2.95
N TYR A 153 7.87 13.67 -3.71
CA TYR A 153 7.92 14.17 -5.08
C TYR A 153 6.85 13.52 -5.96
N ALA A 154 6.70 12.19 -5.91
CA ALA A 154 5.65 11.48 -6.64
C ALA A 154 4.24 11.96 -6.25
N MET A 155 3.98 12.24 -4.97
CA MET A 155 2.71 12.82 -4.52
C MET A 155 2.51 14.23 -5.09
N GLN A 156 3.56 15.06 -5.13
CA GLN A 156 3.52 16.40 -5.73
C GLN A 156 3.19 16.33 -7.23
N GLN A 157 3.64 15.29 -7.93
CA GLN A 157 3.29 15.02 -9.34
C GLN A 157 1.84 14.51 -9.52
N GLY A 158 1.07 14.40 -8.44
CA GLY A 158 -0.35 14.05 -8.48
C GLY A 158 -0.67 12.57 -8.34
N LEU A 159 0.32 11.72 -8.07
CA LEU A 159 0.10 10.29 -7.85
C LEU A 159 -0.63 10.05 -6.52
N LYS A 160 -1.75 9.33 -6.57
CA LYS A 160 -2.58 9.05 -5.39
C LYS A 160 -2.19 7.77 -4.66
N LYS A 161 -1.48 6.87 -5.33
CA LYS A 161 -1.02 5.59 -4.76
C LYS A 161 0.49 5.60 -4.69
N VAL A 162 1.01 6.03 -3.54
CA VAL A 162 2.45 6.13 -3.29
C VAL A 162 2.81 5.26 -2.10
N VAL A 163 3.80 4.40 -2.27
CA VAL A 163 4.28 3.48 -1.23
C VAL A 163 5.78 3.69 -1.05
N ALA A 164 6.22 3.90 0.18
CA ALA A 164 7.63 3.99 0.52
C ALA A 164 8.08 2.83 1.41
N LYS A 165 9.20 2.21 1.07
CA LYS A 165 9.89 1.29 1.97
C LYS A 165 10.66 2.10 3.01
N SER A 166 10.50 1.78 4.31
CA SER A 166 11.36 2.27 5.38
C SER A 166 11.67 1.16 6.35
N ASN A 167 12.92 1.02 6.71
CA ASN A 167 13.38 0.09 7.74
C ASN A 167 13.32 0.72 9.14
N ARG A 168 13.16 2.04 9.23
CA ARG A 168 13.13 2.81 10.47
C ARG A 168 11.70 3.16 10.86
N GLN A 169 11.28 2.72 12.05
CA GLN A 169 9.91 2.97 12.53
C GLN A 169 9.59 4.45 12.79
N ASN A 170 10.60 5.24 13.21
CA ASN A 170 10.42 6.66 13.49
C ASN A 170 10.02 7.48 12.25
N TYR A 171 10.30 7.01 11.04
CA TYR A 171 9.90 7.71 9.82
C TYR A 171 8.41 7.57 9.48
N ALA A 172 7.74 6.55 9.97
CA ALA A 172 6.31 6.35 9.71
C ALA A 172 5.44 7.51 10.26
N GLY A 173 5.81 8.07 11.42
CA GLY A 173 5.12 9.24 11.99
C GLY A 173 5.32 10.50 11.16
N ILE A 174 6.58 10.76 10.75
CA ILE A 174 6.92 11.91 9.91
C ILE A 174 6.22 11.81 8.55
N ALA A 175 6.25 10.64 7.93
CA ALA A 175 5.63 10.38 6.65
C ALA A 175 4.12 10.66 6.67
N ARG A 176 3.41 10.19 7.71
CA ARG A 176 1.98 10.47 7.89
C ARG A 176 1.68 11.96 8.04
N ALA A 177 2.52 12.68 8.79
CA ALA A 177 2.34 14.12 9.00
C ALA A 177 2.42 14.93 7.69
N VAL A 178 3.12 14.41 6.67
CA VAL A 178 3.23 15.01 5.33
C VAL A 178 2.31 14.36 4.30
N GLY A 179 1.36 13.51 4.74
CA GLY A 179 0.34 12.91 3.88
C GLY A 179 0.74 11.60 3.20
N LEU A 180 1.90 11.03 3.50
CA LEU A 180 2.32 9.72 2.98
C LEU A 180 1.83 8.61 3.91
N ASP A 181 0.65 8.09 3.65
CA ASP A 181 0.00 7.08 4.51
C ASP A 181 0.56 5.65 4.34
N SER A 182 1.22 5.37 3.23
CA SER A 182 1.67 4.01 2.89
C SER A 182 3.18 3.85 3.04
N VAL A 183 3.66 3.78 4.29
CA VAL A 183 5.05 3.42 4.60
C VAL A 183 5.11 1.98 5.08
N ILE A 184 5.90 1.15 4.40
CA ILE A 184 6.02 -0.28 4.64
C ILE A 184 7.42 -0.59 5.20
N SER A 185 7.47 -1.32 6.31
CA SER A 185 8.71 -1.88 6.86
C SER A 185 8.75 -3.40 6.67
N PRO A 186 9.51 -3.91 5.69
CA PRO A 186 9.62 -5.35 5.45
C PRO A 186 10.13 -6.12 6.66
N LYS A 187 11.09 -5.55 7.41
CA LYS A 187 11.63 -6.17 8.63
C LYS A 187 10.54 -6.37 9.69
N PHE A 188 9.67 -5.39 9.87
CA PHE A 188 8.59 -5.45 10.86
C PHE A 188 7.50 -6.43 10.44
N ILE A 189 7.13 -6.44 9.16
CA ILE A 189 6.18 -7.42 8.62
C ILE A 189 6.69 -8.84 8.81
N THR A 190 7.95 -9.10 8.45
CA THR A 190 8.55 -10.41 8.62
C THR A 190 8.64 -10.83 10.10
N ALA A 191 9.03 -9.91 11.00
CA ALA A 191 9.08 -10.19 12.43
C ALA A 191 7.69 -10.56 12.99
N ASN A 192 6.63 -9.83 12.59
CA ASN A 192 5.26 -10.14 12.99
C ASN A 192 4.78 -11.49 12.45
N GLN A 193 5.12 -11.83 11.20
CA GLN A 193 4.78 -13.15 10.64
C GLN A 193 5.47 -14.28 11.41
N ILE A 194 6.75 -14.14 11.73
CA ILE A 194 7.48 -15.12 12.55
C ILE A 194 6.82 -15.24 13.92
N LEU A 195 6.50 -14.12 14.57
CA LEU A 195 5.86 -14.11 15.87
C LEU A 195 4.51 -14.83 15.85
N GLN A 196 3.69 -14.59 14.84
CA GLN A 196 2.40 -15.28 14.67
C GLN A 196 2.57 -16.81 14.57
N VAL A 197 3.54 -17.27 13.79
CA VAL A 197 3.85 -18.72 13.70
C VAL A 197 4.28 -19.27 15.06
N CYS A 198 5.18 -18.56 15.77
CA CYS A 198 5.62 -18.99 17.10
C CYS A 198 4.46 -19.07 18.12
N LEU A 199 3.53 -18.10 18.10
CA LEU A 199 2.39 -18.06 19.02
C LEU A 199 1.35 -19.14 18.72
N LEU A 200 1.13 -19.49 17.46
CA LEU A 200 0.22 -20.59 17.09
C LEU A 200 0.70 -21.93 17.65
N TYR A 201 2.03 -22.19 17.63
CA TYR A 201 2.59 -23.40 18.24
C TYR A 201 2.51 -23.46 19.77
N THR A 202 2.40 -22.29 20.44
CA THR A 202 2.29 -22.27 21.91
C THR A 202 0.87 -22.44 22.41
N SER A 203 -0.16 -22.15 21.61
CA SER A 203 -1.54 -22.36 21.99
C SER A 203 -1.97 -23.83 21.92
N ASP A 204 -1.46 -24.59 20.93
CA ASP A 204 -1.76 -26.01 20.81
C ASP A 204 -1.07 -26.87 21.90
N ALA A 205 0.00 -26.37 22.53
CA ALA A 205 0.70 -27.06 23.63
C ALA A 205 0.09 -26.79 25.02
N ALA A 206 -0.89 -25.88 25.15
CA ALA A 206 -1.56 -25.55 26.40
C ALA A 206 -2.89 -26.31 26.61
N ASP A 207 -3.36 -27.04 25.60
CA ASP A 207 -4.61 -27.83 25.62
C ASP A 207 -4.37 -29.35 25.77
N GLU A 208 -3.10 -29.80 26.01
CA GLU A 208 -2.75 -31.15 26.45
C GLU A 208 -2.39 -31.16 27.98
#